data_96a4187bc4534983b7c37caba810ed12
#
_entry.id   96a4187bc4534983b7c37caba810ed12
#
_cell.length_a   1.000
_cell.length_b   1.000
_cell.length_c   1.000
_cell.angle_alpha   90.00
_cell.angle_beta   90.00
_cell.angle_gamma   90.00
#
_symmetry.space_group_name_H-M   'P 1'
#
loop_
_entity.id
_entity.type
_entity.pdbx_description
1 polymer ?
#
loop_
_entity_poly.entity_id
_entity_poly.type
_entity_poly.pdbx_seq_one_letter_code
_entity_poly.pdbx_strand_id
1 'polypeptide(L)'
;GLKPEAGRLYVRSEKDRTWDSMAMNKEDDGIHFKSTIPEVFEDFTYYIRIGDALTEKYSIRVSPRPEILDTQISFIYPDYLERNGLIEPPVDSLNLSVPEGTRVKWSLKCTPAIRALDIIVGEEKFPAVISEDGFLATFDRVADETFKYTFHWTEKDHGFEYDDLQHIVRVVPDRIPDIELIEPSTDGKATVKKVLNIIARASDDHQLGTAHLVYSINSSEEKSIEMEPLSGTVRDIQHTWTLAQSIPDLKPGDNLSFSIKISDKFPPMGTHINISATRRLEIKTQEQYLAWFKNELDAQREIIGKARDLEKKATTEVRRLKNEETKEVPDGDKKPQEEPK
;
A
#
# COMPACT_ATOMS: atom_id res chain seq x y z
N GLY A 1 47.73 -20.57 54.62
CA GLY A 1 47.12 -19.26 54.95
C GLY A 1 45.67 -19.40 55.28
N LEU A 2 45.17 -18.68 56.24
CA LEU A 2 43.75 -18.61 56.57
C LEU A 2 42.97 -18.11 55.33
N LYS A 3 41.94 -18.83 54.95
CA LYS A 3 41.06 -18.38 53.87
C LYS A 3 40.23 -17.21 54.39
N PRO A 4 40.17 -16.07 53.69
CA PRO A 4 39.35 -14.94 54.15
C PRO A 4 37.87 -15.31 54.18
N GLU A 5 37.20 -14.86 55.24
CA GLU A 5 35.77 -15.14 55.49
C GLU A 5 34.84 -14.01 55.00
N ALA A 6 35.39 -12.80 54.79
CA ALA A 6 34.61 -11.64 54.42
C ALA A 6 35.37 -10.75 53.42
N GLY A 7 34.66 -10.23 52.45
CA GLY A 7 35.09 -9.20 51.53
C GLY A 7 34.24 -7.94 51.65
N ARG A 8 34.82 -6.79 51.35
CA ARG A 8 34.11 -5.52 51.26
C ARG A 8 34.49 -4.79 49.98
N LEU A 9 33.48 -4.30 49.26
CA LEU A 9 33.59 -3.39 48.17
C LEU A 9 33.43 -1.96 48.70
N TYR A 10 34.40 -1.12 48.36
CA TYR A 10 34.37 0.31 48.70
C TYR A 10 34.15 1.08 47.41
N VAL A 11 33.13 1.96 47.39
CA VAL A 11 32.73 2.75 46.23
C VAL A 11 32.73 4.22 46.62
N ARG A 12 33.15 5.07 45.67
CA ARG A 12 33.11 6.53 45.86
C ARG A 12 32.79 7.20 44.53
N SER A 13 31.68 7.92 44.46
CA SER A 13 31.36 8.83 43.37
C SER A 13 32.35 9.99 43.28
N GLU A 14 32.53 10.60 42.12
CA GLU A 14 33.38 11.79 41.99
C GLU A 14 32.89 12.97 42.86
N LYS A 15 31.60 13.04 43.15
CA LYS A 15 30.97 14.10 43.95
C LYS A 15 31.13 13.86 45.45
N ASP A 16 31.40 12.62 45.87
CA ASP A 16 31.45 12.23 47.25
C ASP A 16 32.86 12.38 47.85
N ARG A 17 32.93 12.82 49.10
CA ARG A 17 34.19 12.91 49.85
C ARG A 17 34.50 11.64 50.63
N THR A 18 33.51 10.80 50.87
CA THR A 18 33.59 9.59 51.68
C THR A 18 33.43 8.33 50.82
N TRP A 19 33.99 7.24 51.32
CA TRP A 19 33.82 5.92 50.75
C TRP A 19 32.66 5.21 51.37
N ASP A 20 31.70 4.79 50.56
CA ASP A 20 30.66 3.85 50.95
C ASP A 20 31.19 2.42 50.89
N SER A 21 30.73 1.54 51.78
CA SER A 21 31.19 0.16 51.80
C SER A 21 30.03 -0.82 51.80
N MET A 22 30.14 -1.83 50.93
CA MET A 22 29.18 -2.93 50.80
C MET A 22 29.85 -4.26 51.12
N ALA A 23 29.14 -5.17 51.81
CA ALA A 23 29.62 -6.52 52.02
C ALA A 23 29.61 -7.31 50.72
N MET A 24 30.61 -8.13 50.52
CA MET A 24 30.66 -9.08 49.41
C MET A 24 30.27 -10.47 49.89
N ASN A 25 29.42 -11.15 49.15
CA ASN A 25 29.02 -12.53 49.44
C ASN A 25 30.09 -13.48 48.90
N LYS A 26 30.51 -14.42 49.76
CA LYS A 26 31.41 -15.49 49.37
C LYS A 26 30.62 -16.54 48.61
N GLU A 27 31.13 -16.94 47.45
CA GLU A 27 30.50 -18.00 46.66
C GLU A 27 30.83 -19.40 47.20
N ASP A 28 30.05 -20.41 46.76
CA ASP A 28 30.14 -21.78 47.29
C ASP A 28 31.51 -22.44 47.08
N ASP A 29 32.30 -21.96 46.14
CA ASP A 29 33.67 -22.42 45.90
C ASP A 29 34.67 -21.97 46.96
N GLY A 30 34.26 -21.06 47.82
CA GLY A 30 35.03 -20.54 48.92
C GLY A 30 36.25 -19.67 48.53
N ILE A 31 36.33 -19.27 47.26
CA ILE A 31 37.45 -18.51 46.68
C ILE A 31 36.96 -17.17 46.09
N HIS A 32 35.79 -17.18 45.46
CA HIS A 32 35.22 -16.01 44.81
C HIS A 32 34.31 -15.22 45.75
N PHE A 33 34.36 -13.89 45.62
CA PHE A 33 33.49 -12.95 46.32
C PHE A 33 32.73 -12.10 45.36
N LYS A 34 31.42 -11.96 45.53
CA LYS A 34 30.54 -11.22 44.65
C LYS A 34 29.81 -10.11 45.41
N SER A 35 29.73 -8.94 44.78
CA SER A 35 28.85 -7.85 45.20
C SER A 35 28.17 -7.27 43.99
N THR A 36 26.91 -6.86 44.14
CA THR A 36 26.14 -6.24 43.04
C THR A 36 25.78 -4.82 43.43
N ILE A 37 26.12 -3.86 42.57
CA ILE A 37 25.64 -2.49 42.68
C ILE A 37 24.39 -2.43 41.82
N PRO A 38 23.20 -2.27 42.43
CA PRO A 38 21.95 -2.46 41.65
C PRO A 38 21.70 -1.37 40.61
N GLU A 39 22.12 -0.15 40.87
CA GLU A 39 21.92 1.00 40.03
C GLU A 39 23.15 1.88 39.99
N VAL A 40 23.57 2.29 38.79
CA VAL A 40 24.76 3.12 38.55
C VAL A 40 24.37 4.27 37.67
N PHE A 41 24.35 5.49 38.18
CA PHE A 41 23.93 6.70 37.50
C PHE A 41 25.03 7.69 37.18
N GLU A 42 26.21 7.51 37.81
CA GLU A 42 27.35 8.43 37.66
C GLU A 42 28.69 7.70 37.80
N ASP A 43 29.72 8.33 37.33
CA ASP A 43 31.10 7.82 37.41
C ASP A 43 31.50 7.59 38.86
N PHE A 44 32.17 6.48 39.13
CA PHE A 44 32.66 6.15 40.46
C PHE A 44 34.00 5.41 40.38
N THR A 45 34.73 5.49 41.50
CA THR A 45 35.94 4.72 41.74
C THR A 45 35.66 3.67 42.80
N TYR A 46 36.19 2.48 42.65
CA TYR A 46 36.04 1.42 43.64
C TYR A 46 37.37 0.74 43.95
N TYR A 47 37.46 0.12 45.08
CA TYR A 47 38.46 -0.86 45.43
C TYR A 47 37.85 -1.96 46.32
N ILE A 48 38.49 -3.11 46.39
CA ILE A 48 38.02 -4.26 47.14
C ILE A 48 39.04 -4.56 48.27
N ARG A 49 38.50 -4.89 49.44
CA ARG A 49 39.27 -5.39 50.56
C ARG A 49 38.79 -6.79 50.95
N ILE A 50 39.71 -7.77 50.96
CA ILE A 50 39.42 -9.15 51.36
C ILE A 50 40.46 -9.53 52.42
N GLY A 51 40.00 -9.64 53.68
CA GLY A 51 40.93 -9.77 54.81
C GLY A 51 41.88 -8.58 54.88
N ASP A 52 43.20 -8.83 54.82
CA ASP A 52 44.25 -7.81 54.82
C ASP A 52 44.65 -7.36 53.44
N ALA A 53 44.18 -8.06 52.38
CA ALA A 53 44.51 -7.72 51.01
C ALA A 53 43.60 -6.59 50.51
N LEU A 54 44.21 -5.65 49.75
CA LEU A 54 43.57 -4.49 49.14
C LEU A 54 43.92 -4.48 47.65
N THR A 55 42.90 -4.25 46.79
CA THR A 55 43.14 -4.05 45.37
C THR A 55 43.61 -2.63 45.05
N GLU A 56 44.07 -2.42 43.87
CA GLU A 56 44.20 -1.08 43.28
C GLU A 56 42.80 -0.46 43.16
N LYS A 57 42.75 0.86 42.91
CA LYS A 57 41.52 1.59 42.63
C LYS A 57 41.20 1.49 41.18
N TYR A 58 39.97 1.11 40.87
CA TYR A 58 39.40 1.01 39.55
C TYR A 58 38.34 2.07 39.37
N SER A 59 38.27 2.68 38.17
CA SER A 59 37.27 3.67 37.82
C SER A 59 36.24 3.06 36.83
N ILE A 60 34.98 3.28 37.14
CA ILE A 60 33.87 2.99 36.24
C ILE A 60 33.36 4.32 35.68
N ARG A 61 33.24 4.38 34.39
CA ARG A 61 32.62 5.50 33.69
C ARG A 61 31.22 5.11 33.27
N VAL A 62 30.28 6.05 33.38
CA VAL A 62 28.88 5.87 33.07
C VAL A 62 28.49 6.86 31.97
N SER A 63 28.04 6.36 30.86
CA SER A 63 27.47 7.20 29.78
C SER A 63 25.99 6.93 29.69
N PRO A 64 25.14 7.98 29.59
CA PRO A 64 23.74 7.79 29.37
C PRO A 64 23.51 7.09 28.02
N ARG A 65 22.48 6.26 27.96
CA ARG A 65 22.07 5.60 26.71
C ARG A 65 21.67 6.68 25.68
N PRO A 66 22.07 6.55 24.42
CA PRO A 66 21.58 7.43 23.37
C PRO A 66 20.05 7.35 23.24
N GLU A 67 19.44 8.52 23.17
CA GLU A 67 18.00 8.69 23.01
C GLU A 67 17.72 9.68 21.88
N ILE A 68 16.58 9.48 21.22
CA ILE A 68 16.04 10.43 20.25
C ILE A 68 15.22 11.46 21.00
N LEU A 69 15.68 12.71 21.02
CA LEU A 69 14.97 13.83 21.65
C LEU A 69 13.84 14.38 20.76
N ASP A 70 14.08 14.37 19.45
CA ASP A 70 13.15 14.93 18.47
C ASP A 70 13.31 14.18 17.14
N THR A 71 12.20 13.87 16.52
CA THR A 71 12.13 13.16 15.24
C THR A 71 11.38 14.03 14.24
N GLN A 72 12.02 14.29 13.11
CA GLN A 72 11.37 14.96 11.98
C GLN A 72 11.52 14.09 10.74
N ILE A 73 10.42 13.57 10.22
CA ILE A 73 10.41 12.75 9.03
C ILE A 73 9.63 13.47 7.95
N SER A 74 10.26 13.66 6.81
CA SER A 74 9.65 14.27 5.63
C SER A 74 9.62 13.30 4.46
N PHE A 75 8.69 13.52 3.53
CA PHE A 75 8.44 12.66 2.39
C PHE A 75 8.66 13.40 1.08
N ILE A 76 9.28 12.73 0.12
CA ILE A 76 9.30 13.15 -1.28
C ILE A 76 8.55 12.06 -2.04
N TYR A 77 7.36 12.41 -2.50
CA TYR A 77 6.51 11.50 -3.22
C TYR A 77 6.93 11.36 -4.68
N PRO A 78 6.80 10.18 -5.28
CA PRO A 78 7.01 10.00 -6.70
C PRO A 78 5.93 10.71 -7.54
N ASP A 79 6.28 11.03 -8.79
CA ASP A 79 5.46 11.88 -9.68
C ASP A 79 4.08 11.27 -10.00
N TYR A 80 3.97 9.95 -9.98
CA TYR A 80 2.71 9.27 -10.31
C TYR A 80 1.58 9.54 -9.28
N LEU A 81 1.90 10.04 -8.08
CA LEU A 81 0.92 10.33 -7.03
C LEU A 81 0.21 11.69 -7.16
N GLU A 82 0.49 12.50 -8.19
CA GLU A 82 -0.04 13.88 -8.35
C GLU A 82 0.16 14.80 -7.13
N ARG A 83 1.03 14.41 -6.19
CA ARG A 83 1.32 15.19 -4.98
C ARG A 83 2.51 16.14 -5.17
N ASN A 84 2.91 16.38 -6.40
CA ASN A 84 4.02 17.27 -6.74
C ASN A 84 3.83 18.66 -6.15
N GLY A 85 4.74 19.05 -5.24
CA GLY A 85 4.73 20.34 -4.58
C GLY A 85 3.88 20.43 -3.31
N LEU A 86 3.20 19.38 -2.87
CA LEU A 86 2.60 19.32 -1.54
C LEU A 86 3.71 19.14 -0.50
N ILE A 87 3.91 20.16 0.32
CA ILE A 87 4.78 20.08 1.50
C ILE A 87 3.89 19.66 2.67
N GLU A 88 3.98 18.40 3.02
CA GLU A 88 3.34 17.92 4.25
C GLU A 88 4.20 18.29 5.47
N PRO A 89 3.57 18.63 6.62
CA PRO A 89 4.34 18.84 7.84
C PRO A 89 5.11 17.58 8.21
N PRO A 90 6.32 17.71 8.77
CA PRO A 90 7.07 16.55 9.25
C PRO A 90 6.27 15.76 10.28
N VAL A 91 6.40 14.43 10.24
CA VAL A 91 5.85 13.54 11.26
C VAL A 91 6.92 13.16 12.29
N ASP A 92 6.51 12.82 13.49
CA ASP A 92 7.37 12.45 14.61
C ASP A 92 7.41 10.93 14.88
N SER A 93 6.57 10.16 14.19
CA SER A 93 6.50 8.70 14.35
C SER A 93 7.56 7.99 13.53
N LEU A 94 8.31 7.09 14.17
CA LEU A 94 9.26 6.18 13.50
C LEU A 94 8.58 5.00 12.79
N ASN A 95 7.31 4.71 13.10
CA ASN A 95 6.50 3.74 12.36
C ASN A 95 5.69 4.46 11.30
N LEU A 96 5.93 4.14 10.04
CA LEU A 96 5.41 4.87 8.89
C LEU A 96 4.52 4.00 8.01
N SER A 97 3.66 4.66 7.24
CA SER A 97 2.95 4.06 6.11
C SER A 97 3.01 5.03 4.93
N VAL A 98 3.64 4.61 3.84
CA VAL A 98 3.90 5.47 2.68
C VAL A 98 3.57 4.74 1.38
N PRO A 99 3.19 5.45 0.31
CA PRO A 99 3.07 4.86 -1.04
C PRO A 99 4.41 4.35 -1.55
N GLU A 100 4.36 3.36 -2.42
CA GLU A 100 5.53 2.78 -3.09
C GLU A 100 6.36 3.84 -3.82
N GLY A 101 7.69 3.74 -3.75
CA GLY A 101 8.61 4.69 -4.37
C GLY A 101 8.80 6.01 -3.60
N THR A 102 8.15 6.20 -2.45
CA THR A 102 8.32 7.40 -1.63
C THR A 102 9.73 7.45 -1.04
N ARG A 103 10.45 8.56 -1.24
CA ARG A 103 11.71 8.81 -0.53
C ARG A 103 11.40 9.40 0.85
N VAL A 104 11.73 8.63 1.87
CA VAL A 104 11.61 9.03 3.28
C VAL A 104 12.92 9.63 3.74
N LYS A 105 12.87 10.77 4.43
CA LYS A 105 14.03 11.45 5.02
C LYS A 105 13.83 11.55 6.52
N TRP A 106 14.76 10.98 7.28
CA TRP A 106 14.80 11.08 8.74
C TRP A 106 15.80 12.17 9.17
N SER A 107 15.40 12.96 10.15
CA SER A 107 16.23 13.93 10.85
C SER A 107 16.01 13.72 12.34
N LEU A 108 17.01 13.19 13.03
CA LEU A 108 16.92 12.71 14.40
C LEU A 108 17.83 13.55 15.28
N LYS A 109 17.29 14.23 16.30
CA LYS A 109 18.08 14.86 17.35
C LYS A 109 18.37 13.86 18.44
N CYS A 110 19.64 13.69 18.73
CA CYS A 110 20.17 12.67 19.65
C CYS A 110 20.77 13.29 20.90
N THR A 111 20.73 12.55 22.01
CA THR A 111 21.46 12.87 23.23
C THR A 111 21.88 11.56 23.91
N PRO A 112 23.13 11.42 24.47
CA PRO A 112 24.28 12.32 24.26
C PRO A 112 24.72 12.38 22.79
N ALA A 113 25.77 13.16 22.52
CA ALA A 113 26.36 13.22 21.19
C ALA A 113 26.80 11.83 20.72
N ILE A 114 26.52 11.53 19.44
CA ILE A 114 26.89 10.26 18.80
C ILE A 114 27.99 10.50 17.75
N ARG A 115 28.82 9.51 17.50
CA ARG A 115 29.80 9.53 16.40
C ARG A 115 29.34 8.75 15.19
N ALA A 116 28.43 7.79 15.37
CA ALA A 116 27.85 6.99 14.29
C ALA A 116 26.42 6.57 14.64
N LEU A 117 25.62 6.41 13.62
CA LEU A 117 24.31 5.78 13.64
C LEU A 117 24.18 4.95 12.36
N ASP A 118 23.99 3.66 12.50
CA ASP A 118 23.66 2.76 11.41
C ASP A 118 22.18 2.38 11.46
N ILE A 119 21.50 2.47 10.33
CA ILE A 119 20.15 1.94 10.13
C ILE A 119 20.30 0.51 9.65
N ILE A 120 19.81 -0.46 10.41
CA ILE A 120 19.88 -1.88 10.10
C ILE A 120 18.56 -2.33 9.52
N VAL A 121 18.57 -2.83 8.28
CA VAL A 121 17.43 -3.42 7.58
C VAL A 121 17.78 -4.85 7.20
N GLY A 122 17.19 -5.82 7.91
CA GLY A 122 17.59 -7.22 7.77
C GLY A 122 19.07 -7.41 8.16
N GLU A 123 19.90 -7.80 7.20
CA GLU A 123 21.36 -7.96 7.38
C GLU A 123 22.18 -6.76 6.89
N GLU A 124 21.53 -5.80 6.22
CA GLU A 124 22.21 -4.63 5.64
C GLU A 124 22.28 -3.48 6.64
N LYS A 125 23.41 -2.73 6.55
CA LYS A 125 23.66 -1.54 7.36
C LYS A 125 23.81 -0.31 6.47
N PHE A 126 23.08 0.74 6.82
CA PHE A 126 23.09 2.02 6.11
C PHE A 126 23.54 3.11 7.08
N PRO A 127 24.71 3.72 6.87
CA PRO A 127 25.21 4.76 7.76
C PRO A 127 24.42 6.07 7.58
N ALA A 128 24.03 6.69 8.69
CA ALA A 128 23.50 8.04 8.70
C ALA A 128 24.62 9.08 8.61
N VAL A 129 24.28 10.26 8.12
CA VAL A 129 25.16 11.44 8.16
C VAL A 129 24.98 12.11 9.52
N ILE A 130 26.09 12.23 10.27
CA ILE A 130 26.11 12.84 11.61
C ILE A 130 26.66 14.27 11.50
N SER A 131 26.03 15.21 12.21
CA SER A 131 26.52 16.59 12.33
C SER A 131 27.86 16.65 13.09
N GLU A 132 28.64 17.69 12.90
CA GLU A 132 29.96 17.85 13.55
C GLU A 132 29.90 17.81 15.08
N ASP A 133 28.84 18.37 15.64
CA ASP A 133 28.58 18.35 17.10
C ASP A 133 28.10 16.98 17.61
N GLY A 134 27.59 16.11 16.73
CA GLY A 134 27.12 14.77 17.07
C GLY A 134 25.67 14.70 17.54
N PHE A 135 24.91 15.81 17.52
CA PHE A 135 23.55 15.85 18.04
C PHE A 135 22.47 15.68 16.97
N LEU A 136 22.82 15.67 15.68
CA LEU A 136 21.88 15.49 14.58
C LEU A 136 22.35 14.36 13.68
N ALA A 137 21.47 13.39 13.44
CA ALA A 137 21.64 12.33 12.46
C ALA A 137 20.63 12.47 11.34
N THR A 138 21.06 12.39 10.10
CA THR A 138 20.19 12.44 8.92
C THR A 138 20.39 11.23 8.04
N PHE A 139 19.30 10.70 7.50
CA PHE A 139 19.29 9.54 6.63
C PHE A 139 18.14 9.66 5.65
N ASP A 140 18.29 9.14 4.44
CA ASP A 140 17.18 9.01 3.50
C ASP A 140 17.21 7.66 2.78
N ARG A 141 16.01 7.16 2.44
CA ARG A 141 15.83 5.91 1.71
C ARG A 141 14.57 5.96 0.87
N VAL A 142 14.60 5.33 -0.32
CA VAL A 142 13.40 5.05 -1.11
C VAL A 142 12.71 3.81 -0.53
N ALA A 143 11.40 3.90 -0.36
CA ALA A 143 10.56 2.85 0.18
C ALA A 143 9.84 2.13 -0.98
N ASP A 144 10.51 1.12 -1.56
CA ASP A 144 9.99 0.30 -2.66
C ASP A 144 9.26 -0.96 -2.13
N GLU A 145 9.55 -1.37 -0.91
CA GLU A 145 8.93 -2.49 -0.22
C GLU A 145 8.82 -2.24 1.29
N THR A 146 7.91 -2.94 1.95
CA THR A 146 7.78 -2.86 3.40
C THR A 146 9.02 -3.43 4.08
N PHE A 147 9.64 -2.66 4.98
CA PHE A 147 10.82 -3.08 5.72
C PHE A 147 10.73 -2.73 7.20
N LYS A 148 11.39 -3.55 8.01
CA LYS A 148 11.63 -3.28 9.42
C LYS A 148 13.05 -2.80 9.59
N TYR A 149 13.27 -1.87 10.51
CA TYR A 149 14.58 -1.31 10.76
C TYR A 149 14.83 -1.05 12.23
N THR A 150 16.10 -1.02 12.62
CA THR A 150 16.56 -0.64 13.94
C THR A 150 17.71 0.35 13.81
N PHE A 151 17.95 1.14 14.84
CA PHE A 151 19.11 1.99 14.92
C PHE A 151 20.18 1.32 15.78
N HIS A 152 21.41 1.31 15.26
CA HIS A 152 22.61 0.93 15.98
C HIS A 152 23.46 2.18 16.21
N TRP A 153 23.61 2.58 17.45
CA TRP A 153 24.25 3.83 17.85
C TRP A 153 25.65 3.61 18.35
N THR A 154 26.56 4.54 18.07
CA THR A 154 27.84 4.63 18.75
C THR A 154 27.98 6.00 19.37
N GLU A 155 28.05 6.04 20.69
CA GLU A 155 28.24 7.25 21.49
C GLU A 155 29.63 7.87 21.18
N LYS A 156 29.74 9.22 21.23
CA LYS A 156 30.89 9.96 20.76
C LYS A 156 32.09 9.88 21.69
N ASP A 157 31.89 10.05 23.00
CA ASP A 157 32.96 10.28 23.96
C ASP A 157 33.67 9.00 24.40
N HIS A 158 32.89 7.93 24.63
CA HIS A 158 33.39 6.66 25.14
C HIS A 158 33.32 5.52 24.13
N GLY A 159 32.56 5.69 23.04
CA GLY A 159 32.38 4.70 22.00
C GLY A 159 31.51 3.52 22.42
N PHE A 160 30.60 3.71 23.36
CA PHE A 160 29.63 2.69 23.72
C PHE A 160 28.64 2.47 22.57
N GLU A 161 28.26 1.22 22.35
CA GLU A 161 27.34 0.80 21.31
C GLU A 161 25.99 0.41 21.91
N TYR A 162 24.91 0.79 21.23
CA TYR A 162 23.55 0.55 21.65
C TYR A 162 22.68 0.19 20.45
N ASP A 163 21.72 -0.71 20.67
CA ASP A 163 20.66 -1.03 19.73
C ASP A 163 19.33 -0.44 20.23
N ASP A 164 18.57 0.15 19.34
CA ASP A 164 17.24 0.66 19.64
C ASP A 164 16.15 -0.38 19.33
N LEU A 165 14.90 0.00 19.58
CA LEU A 165 13.74 -0.82 19.27
C LEU A 165 13.56 -0.95 17.76
N GLN A 166 12.86 -1.99 17.35
CA GLN A 166 12.53 -2.21 15.95
C GLN A 166 11.35 -1.33 15.52
N HIS A 167 11.51 -0.65 14.39
CA HIS A 167 10.49 0.18 13.73
C HIS A 167 10.10 -0.42 12.38
N ILE A 168 9.03 0.11 11.76
CA ILE A 168 8.54 -0.37 10.48
C ILE A 168 8.17 0.79 9.54
N VAL A 169 8.58 0.65 8.28
CA VAL A 169 8.02 1.41 7.16
C VAL A 169 7.15 0.45 6.36
N ARG A 170 5.84 0.69 6.39
CA ARG A 170 4.87 -0.03 5.56
C ARG A 170 4.75 0.68 4.23
N VAL A 171 4.97 -0.05 3.16
CA VAL A 171 4.77 0.44 1.80
C VAL A 171 3.40 -0.02 1.33
N VAL A 172 2.61 0.93 0.83
CA VAL A 172 1.34 0.67 0.15
C VAL A 172 1.67 0.56 -1.33
N PRO A 173 1.60 -0.65 -1.91
CA PRO A 173 1.93 -0.83 -3.32
C PRO A 173 0.90 -0.14 -4.20
N ASP A 174 1.36 0.35 -5.35
CA ASP A 174 0.51 0.86 -6.41
C ASP A 174 -0.27 -0.28 -7.08
N ARG A 175 -1.48 0.00 -7.55
CA ARG A 175 -2.34 -1.00 -8.18
C ARG A 175 -2.30 -0.88 -9.69
N ILE A 176 -2.42 -2.02 -10.35
CA ILE A 176 -2.61 -2.06 -11.79
C ILE A 176 -3.96 -1.42 -12.15
N PRO A 177 -4.03 -0.54 -13.17
CA PRO A 177 -5.26 0.12 -13.57
C PRO A 177 -6.31 -0.89 -14.05
N ASP A 178 -7.59 -0.58 -13.88
CA ASP A 178 -8.71 -1.39 -14.35
C ASP A 178 -9.33 -0.82 -15.62
N ILE A 179 -9.82 -1.70 -16.52
CA ILE A 179 -10.43 -1.32 -17.81
C ILE A 179 -11.64 -2.19 -18.12
N GLU A 180 -12.77 -1.54 -18.34
CA GLU A 180 -14.00 -2.17 -18.81
C GLU A 180 -14.34 -1.70 -20.23
N LEU A 181 -14.43 -2.63 -21.18
CA LEU A 181 -14.95 -2.34 -22.54
C LEU A 181 -16.47 -2.44 -22.53
N ILE A 182 -17.14 -1.29 -22.64
CA ILE A 182 -18.60 -1.14 -22.57
C ILE A 182 -19.20 -1.40 -23.95
N GLU A 183 -18.68 -0.74 -24.99
CA GLU A 183 -19.13 -0.91 -26.37
C GLU A 183 -17.94 -1.21 -27.31
N PRO A 184 -18.13 -2.21 -28.19
CA PRO A 184 -19.25 -3.15 -28.29
C PRO A 184 -19.28 -4.14 -27.10
N SER A 185 -20.49 -4.42 -26.58
CA SER A 185 -20.66 -5.30 -25.44
C SER A 185 -20.46 -6.79 -25.75
N THR A 186 -20.62 -7.17 -27.02
CA THR A 186 -20.53 -8.56 -27.49
C THR A 186 -19.74 -8.66 -28.81
N ASP A 187 -19.32 -9.87 -29.14
CA ASP A 187 -18.81 -10.23 -30.45
C ASP A 187 -19.88 -10.02 -31.53
N GLY A 188 -19.49 -9.77 -32.77
CA GLY A 188 -20.44 -9.47 -33.80
C GLY A 188 -19.92 -9.66 -35.21
N LYS A 189 -20.63 -9.05 -36.17
CA LYS A 189 -20.26 -9.03 -37.56
C LYS A 189 -20.13 -7.60 -38.07
N ALA A 190 -19.22 -7.38 -38.97
CA ALA A 190 -19.00 -6.06 -39.57
C ALA A 190 -18.74 -6.18 -41.08
N THR A 191 -18.85 -5.05 -41.78
CA THR A 191 -18.31 -4.94 -43.11
C THR A 191 -16.95 -4.21 -43.06
N VAL A 192 -16.14 -4.31 -44.09
CA VAL A 192 -14.85 -3.61 -44.20
C VAL A 192 -14.98 -2.08 -44.06
N LYS A 193 -16.16 -1.51 -44.37
CA LYS A 193 -16.43 -0.07 -44.24
C LYS A 193 -17.06 0.33 -42.90
N LYS A 194 -17.18 -0.60 -41.97
CA LYS A 194 -17.81 -0.32 -40.65
C LYS A 194 -17.00 0.73 -39.88
N VAL A 195 -17.72 1.68 -39.32
CA VAL A 195 -17.23 2.58 -38.29
C VAL A 195 -17.69 2.02 -36.97
N LEU A 196 -16.76 1.74 -36.09
CA LEU A 196 -17.00 1.25 -34.71
C LEU A 196 -16.88 2.39 -33.74
N ASN A 197 -17.87 2.53 -32.87
CA ASN A 197 -17.75 3.37 -31.69
C ASN A 197 -17.28 2.46 -30.55
N ILE A 198 -16.13 2.74 -30.02
CA ILE A 198 -15.54 2.04 -28.90
C ILE A 198 -15.75 2.92 -27.68
N ILE A 199 -16.41 2.37 -26.67
CA ILE A 199 -16.62 3.03 -25.38
C ILE A 199 -16.04 2.10 -24.31
N ALA A 200 -15.13 2.65 -23.51
CA ALA A 200 -14.54 1.93 -22.38
C ALA A 200 -14.43 2.86 -21.17
N ARG A 201 -14.33 2.28 -20.00
CA ARG A 201 -14.05 3.01 -18.77
C ARG A 201 -12.78 2.47 -18.15
N ALA A 202 -11.83 3.38 -17.93
CA ALA A 202 -10.59 3.11 -17.21
C ALA A 202 -10.65 3.71 -15.81
N SER A 203 -10.09 3.02 -14.82
CA SER A 203 -9.94 3.54 -13.46
C SER A 203 -8.63 3.07 -12.84
N ASP A 204 -8.10 3.89 -11.93
CA ASP A 204 -6.85 3.67 -11.22
C ASP A 204 -6.93 4.32 -9.84
N ASP A 205 -6.13 3.87 -8.86
CA ASP A 205 -6.09 4.50 -7.54
C ASP A 205 -5.23 5.78 -7.52
N HIS A 206 -4.38 5.98 -8.55
CA HIS A 206 -3.56 7.19 -8.68
C HIS A 206 -3.73 7.86 -10.04
N GLN A 207 -2.89 7.55 -11.02
CA GLN A 207 -2.92 8.24 -12.32
C GLN A 207 -2.88 7.31 -13.50
N LEU A 208 -3.94 7.35 -14.30
CA LEU A 208 -3.96 6.77 -15.64
C LEU A 208 -2.89 7.41 -16.56
N GLY A 209 -2.28 6.59 -17.40
CA GLY A 209 -1.21 6.97 -18.32
C GLY A 209 -1.62 6.90 -19.79
N THR A 210 -1.37 5.77 -20.46
CA THR A 210 -1.61 5.59 -21.90
C THR A 210 -2.77 4.68 -22.18
N ALA A 211 -3.38 4.86 -23.37
CA ALA A 211 -4.37 3.93 -23.91
C ALA A 211 -4.02 3.57 -25.34
N HIS A 212 -4.21 2.30 -25.70
CA HIS A 212 -3.95 1.78 -27.03
C HIS A 212 -5.09 0.84 -27.44
N LEU A 213 -5.57 0.98 -28.67
CA LEU A 213 -6.42 -0.01 -29.31
C LEU A 213 -5.51 -1.07 -29.92
N VAL A 214 -5.55 -2.28 -29.40
CA VAL A 214 -4.76 -3.42 -29.87
C VAL A 214 -5.66 -4.32 -30.70
N TYR A 215 -5.20 -4.75 -31.87
CA TYR A 215 -5.98 -5.61 -32.74
C TYR A 215 -5.13 -6.63 -33.49
N SER A 216 -5.75 -7.73 -33.90
CA SER A 216 -5.16 -8.76 -34.76
C SER A 216 -6.18 -9.28 -35.77
N ILE A 217 -5.71 -9.73 -36.94
CA ILE A 217 -6.52 -10.27 -38.03
C ILE A 217 -6.15 -11.75 -38.18
N ASN A 218 -7.14 -12.65 -38.14
CA ASN A 218 -6.94 -14.09 -38.30
C ASN A 218 -5.84 -14.65 -37.41
N SER A 219 -5.75 -14.12 -36.16
CA SER A 219 -4.72 -14.50 -35.17
C SER A 219 -3.27 -14.22 -35.60
N SER A 220 -3.09 -13.22 -36.51
CA SER A 220 -1.76 -12.71 -36.83
C SER A 220 -1.13 -11.92 -35.68
N GLU A 221 0.07 -11.39 -35.93
CA GLU A 221 0.74 -10.49 -34.98
C GLU A 221 -0.15 -9.28 -34.61
N GLU A 222 -0.15 -8.93 -33.33
CA GLU A 222 -0.90 -7.80 -32.80
C GLU A 222 -0.35 -6.47 -33.33
N LYS A 223 -1.28 -5.60 -33.71
CA LYS A 223 -1.01 -4.22 -34.09
C LYS A 223 -1.64 -3.28 -33.07
N SER A 224 -1.06 -2.10 -32.93
CA SER A 224 -1.49 -1.12 -31.94
C SER A 224 -1.77 0.24 -32.59
N ILE A 225 -2.83 0.87 -32.16
CA ILE A 225 -3.17 2.26 -32.50
C ILE A 225 -3.16 3.04 -31.18
N GLU A 226 -2.31 4.05 -31.12
CA GLU A 226 -2.25 4.95 -29.96
C GLU A 226 -3.54 5.77 -29.88
N MET A 227 -4.09 5.89 -28.68
CA MET A 227 -5.27 6.69 -28.36
C MET A 227 -4.84 7.96 -27.60
N GLU A 228 -5.79 8.85 -27.33
CA GLU A 228 -5.50 10.02 -26.49
C GLU A 228 -4.94 9.58 -25.12
N PRO A 229 -3.90 10.26 -24.62
CA PRO A 229 -3.37 10.00 -23.27
C PRO A 229 -4.47 10.15 -22.23
N LEU A 230 -4.46 9.25 -21.25
CA LEU A 230 -5.39 9.29 -20.12
C LEU A 230 -4.84 10.20 -19.03
N SER A 231 -5.75 10.71 -18.19
CA SER A 231 -5.39 11.53 -17.02
C SER A 231 -6.43 11.38 -15.93
N GLY A 232 -5.98 11.58 -14.69
CA GLY A 232 -6.82 11.41 -13.49
C GLY A 232 -7.02 9.94 -13.12
N THR A 233 -7.88 9.70 -12.16
CA THR A 233 -8.14 8.36 -11.59
C THR A 233 -9.28 7.61 -12.26
N VAL A 234 -10.15 8.29 -13.01
CA VAL A 234 -11.26 7.67 -13.78
C VAL A 234 -11.41 8.39 -15.09
N ARG A 235 -11.49 7.64 -16.18
CA ARG A 235 -11.65 8.20 -17.52
C ARG A 235 -12.58 7.33 -18.37
N ASP A 236 -13.59 7.98 -18.99
CA ASP A 236 -14.36 7.37 -20.06
C ASP A 236 -13.62 7.60 -21.38
N ILE A 237 -13.34 6.49 -22.08
CA ILE A 237 -12.66 6.47 -23.37
C ILE A 237 -13.72 6.35 -24.44
N GLN A 238 -13.70 7.26 -25.42
CA GLN A 238 -14.56 7.21 -26.58
C GLN A 238 -13.70 7.30 -27.83
N HIS A 239 -13.71 6.27 -28.65
CA HIS A 239 -12.89 6.22 -29.86
C HIS A 239 -13.74 5.76 -31.04
N THR A 240 -13.70 6.54 -32.11
CA THR A 240 -14.35 6.19 -33.38
C THR A 240 -13.34 5.54 -34.32
N TRP A 241 -13.47 4.23 -34.52
CA TRP A 241 -12.56 3.43 -35.31
C TRP A 241 -13.13 3.12 -36.70
N THR A 242 -12.57 3.73 -37.76
CA THR A 242 -12.96 3.47 -39.14
C THR A 242 -12.11 2.34 -39.72
N LEU A 243 -12.68 1.13 -39.84
CA LEU A 243 -11.93 -0.07 -40.22
C LEU A 243 -11.21 0.10 -41.57
N ALA A 244 -11.89 0.64 -42.59
CA ALA A 244 -11.31 0.83 -43.92
C ALA A 244 -10.08 1.75 -43.95
N GLN A 245 -9.98 2.73 -43.03
CA GLN A 245 -8.85 3.65 -42.95
C GLN A 245 -7.69 3.04 -42.21
N SER A 246 -8.00 2.38 -41.08
CA SER A 246 -6.97 1.82 -40.18
C SER A 246 -6.43 0.48 -40.67
N ILE A 247 -7.23 -0.27 -41.42
CA ILE A 247 -6.89 -1.62 -41.89
C ILE A 247 -7.22 -1.74 -43.38
N PRO A 248 -6.37 -1.20 -44.29
CA PRO A 248 -6.66 -1.19 -45.72
C PRO A 248 -6.78 -2.58 -46.35
N ASP A 249 -6.09 -3.58 -45.82
CA ASP A 249 -6.04 -4.95 -46.33
C ASP A 249 -7.14 -5.86 -45.81
N LEU A 250 -8.07 -5.35 -44.97
CA LEU A 250 -9.18 -6.12 -44.39
C LEU A 250 -10.15 -6.60 -45.49
N LYS A 251 -10.48 -7.89 -45.45
CA LYS A 251 -11.32 -8.55 -46.47
C LYS A 251 -12.52 -9.26 -45.87
N PRO A 252 -13.62 -9.41 -46.59
CA PRO A 252 -14.69 -10.33 -46.20
C PRO A 252 -14.15 -11.74 -46.00
N GLY A 253 -14.52 -12.38 -44.90
CA GLY A 253 -14.01 -13.68 -44.43
C GLY A 253 -12.96 -13.58 -43.32
N ASP A 254 -12.37 -12.40 -43.09
CA ASP A 254 -11.42 -12.20 -42.00
C ASP A 254 -12.12 -12.17 -40.66
N ASN A 255 -11.37 -12.56 -39.62
CA ASN A 255 -11.75 -12.43 -38.22
C ASN A 255 -10.87 -11.36 -37.56
N LEU A 256 -11.48 -10.25 -37.17
CA LEU A 256 -10.82 -9.13 -36.51
C LEU A 256 -11.04 -9.27 -34.98
N SER A 257 -9.96 -9.40 -34.21
CA SER A 257 -9.99 -9.35 -32.76
C SER A 257 -9.42 -8.04 -32.27
N PHE A 258 -10.00 -7.43 -31.25
CA PHE A 258 -9.47 -6.19 -30.67
C PHE A 258 -9.77 -6.07 -29.19
N SER A 259 -8.97 -5.27 -28.50
CA SER A 259 -9.10 -4.92 -27.08
C SER A 259 -8.50 -3.54 -26.83
N ILE A 260 -8.76 -2.97 -25.67
CA ILE A 260 -8.13 -1.74 -25.21
C ILE A 260 -7.07 -2.11 -24.17
N LYS A 261 -5.86 -1.67 -24.40
CA LYS A 261 -4.72 -1.82 -23.50
C LYS A 261 -4.45 -0.46 -22.85
N ILE A 262 -4.40 -0.41 -21.52
CA ILE A 262 -4.08 0.80 -20.78
C ILE A 262 -2.87 0.58 -19.88
N SER A 263 -2.22 1.67 -19.53
CA SER A 263 -1.21 1.73 -18.45
C SER A 263 -1.50 2.91 -17.54
N ASP A 264 -0.95 2.88 -16.35
CA ASP A 264 -0.84 4.01 -15.44
C ASP A 264 0.48 4.77 -15.64
N LYS A 265 0.80 5.68 -14.70
CA LYS A 265 2.06 6.43 -14.67
C LYS A 265 3.08 5.87 -13.66
N PHE A 266 2.83 4.70 -13.08
CA PHE A 266 3.80 4.07 -12.18
C PHE A 266 5.13 3.79 -12.91
N PRO A 267 6.28 4.16 -12.31
CA PRO A 267 7.58 3.98 -12.95
C PRO A 267 8.13 2.54 -12.82
N PRO A 268 8.82 2.02 -13.83
CA PRO A 268 8.96 2.62 -15.17
C PRO A 268 7.64 2.55 -15.94
N MET A 269 7.30 3.62 -16.67
CA MET A 269 6.06 3.68 -17.45
C MET A 269 5.85 2.44 -18.31
N GLY A 270 4.63 1.89 -18.26
CA GLY A 270 4.24 0.70 -19.01
C GLY A 270 4.55 -0.64 -18.31
N THR A 271 4.86 -0.63 -17.02
CA THR A 271 4.95 -1.86 -16.19
C THR A 271 3.58 -2.29 -15.69
N HIS A 272 2.78 -1.35 -15.22
CA HIS A 272 1.40 -1.62 -14.84
C HIS A 272 0.49 -1.48 -16.06
N ILE A 273 0.13 -2.63 -16.61
CA ILE A 273 -0.67 -2.74 -17.83
C ILE A 273 -1.89 -3.61 -17.56
N ASN A 274 -3.04 -3.18 -18.05
CA ASN A 274 -4.23 -4.01 -18.11
C ASN A 274 -4.85 -3.96 -19.51
N ILE A 275 -5.56 -5.03 -19.85
CA ILE A 275 -6.19 -5.22 -21.17
C ILE A 275 -7.65 -5.58 -20.95
N SER A 276 -8.53 -4.87 -21.64
CA SER A 276 -9.97 -5.13 -21.60
C SER A 276 -10.33 -6.51 -22.17
N ALA A 277 -11.57 -6.92 -21.98
CA ALA A 277 -12.10 -8.06 -22.69
C ALA A 277 -11.93 -7.90 -24.21
N THR A 278 -11.43 -8.95 -24.87
CA THR A 278 -11.27 -8.98 -26.33
C THR A 278 -12.63 -9.14 -26.99
N ARG A 279 -12.89 -8.36 -28.05
CA ARG A 279 -14.04 -8.50 -28.95
C ARG A 279 -13.61 -9.02 -30.30
N ARG A 280 -14.47 -9.82 -30.90
CA ARG A 280 -14.24 -10.42 -32.20
C ARG A 280 -15.32 -9.99 -33.18
N LEU A 281 -14.91 -9.64 -34.36
CA LEU A 281 -15.78 -9.26 -35.49
C LEU A 281 -15.48 -10.15 -36.68
N GLU A 282 -16.49 -10.87 -37.16
CA GLU A 282 -16.41 -11.58 -38.43
C GLU A 282 -16.71 -10.59 -39.54
N ILE A 283 -15.76 -10.42 -40.46
CA ILE A 283 -15.93 -9.47 -41.59
C ILE A 283 -16.74 -10.12 -42.70
N LYS A 284 -17.83 -9.49 -43.08
CA LYS A 284 -18.79 -9.97 -44.08
C LYS A 284 -18.86 -9.06 -45.29
N THR A 285 -19.32 -9.61 -46.42
CA THR A 285 -19.79 -8.75 -47.54
C THR A 285 -21.02 -7.96 -47.08
N GLN A 286 -21.35 -6.90 -47.83
CA GLN A 286 -22.53 -6.09 -47.49
C GLN A 286 -23.83 -6.92 -47.54
N GLU A 287 -23.94 -7.80 -48.50
CA GLU A 287 -25.11 -8.69 -48.67
C GLU A 287 -25.25 -9.67 -47.51
N GLN A 288 -24.14 -10.34 -47.11
CA GLN A 288 -24.11 -11.25 -46.00
C GLN A 288 -24.43 -10.54 -44.68
N TYR A 289 -23.91 -9.33 -44.50
CA TYR A 289 -24.18 -8.52 -43.32
C TYR A 289 -25.64 -8.13 -43.19
N LEU A 290 -26.26 -7.66 -44.30
CA LEU A 290 -27.68 -7.30 -44.33
C LEU A 290 -28.57 -8.51 -44.06
N ALA A 291 -28.27 -9.66 -44.62
CA ALA A 291 -29.01 -10.89 -44.38
C ALA A 291 -28.93 -11.31 -42.90
N TRP A 292 -27.74 -11.26 -42.30
CA TRP A 292 -27.55 -11.54 -40.87
C TRP A 292 -28.30 -10.53 -40.00
N PHE A 293 -28.18 -9.23 -40.27
CA PHE A 293 -28.83 -8.17 -39.50
C PHE A 293 -30.35 -8.28 -39.54
N LYS A 294 -30.92 -8.65 -40.70
CA LYS A 294 -32.36 -8.92 -40.79
C LYS A 294 -32.79 -10.08 -39.89
N ASN A 295 -32.06 -11.18 -39.92
CA ASN A 295 -32.38 -12.33 -39.09
C ASN A 295 -32.26 -11.98 -37.59
N GLU A 296 -31.28 -11.18 -37.19
CA GLU A 296 -31.11 -10.72 -35.83
C GLU A 296 -32.29 -9.83 -35.35
N LEU A 297 -32.72 -8.90 -36.21
CA LEU A 297 -33.91 -8.07 -35.93
C LEU A 297 -35.19 -8.90 -35.80
N ASP A 298 -35.37 -9.89 -36.64
CA ASP A 298 -36.54 -10.75 -36.58
C ASP A 298 -36.55 -11.61 -35.28
N ALA A 299 -35.38 -12.11 -34.87
CA ALA A 299 -35.24 -12.82 -33.60
C ALA A 299 -35.55 -11.91 -32.40
N GLN A 300 -35.06 -10.68 -32.38
CA GLN A 300 -35.33 -9.71 -31.31
C GLN A 300 -36.84 -9.34 -31.27
N ARG A 301 -37.48 -9.17 -32.42
CA ARG A 301 -38.92 -8.93 -32.50
C ARG A 301 -39.73 -10.09 -31.92
N GLU A 302 -39.32 -11.33 -32.13
CA GLU A 302 -39.95 -12.50 -31.56
C GLU A 302 -39.82 -12.52 -30.02
N ILE A 303 -38.63 -12.21 -29.48
CA ILE A 303 -38.41 -12.12 -28.04
C ILE A 303 -39.31 -11.05 -27.39
N ILE A 304 -39.35 -9.85 -28.01
CA ILE A 304 -40.19 -8.74 -27.52
C ILE A 304 -41.69 -9.15 -27.59
N GLY A 305 -42.08 -9.86 -28.64
CA GLY A 305 -43.46 -10.40 -28.77
C GLY A 305 -43.78 -11.33 -27.60
N LYS A 306 -42.92 -12.29 -27.31
CA LYS A 306 -43.09 -13.22 -26.18
C LYS A 306 -43.14 -12.50 -24.84
N ALA A 307 -42.26 -11.52 -24.61
CA ALA A 307 -42.28 -10.72 -23.39
C ALA A 307 -43.59 -9.95 -23.20
N ARG A 308 -44.12 -9.35 -24.27
CA ARG A 308 -45.43 -8.67 -24.27
C ARG A 308 -46.60 -9.61 -23.92
N ASP A 309 -46.56 -10.83 -24.46
CA ASP A 309 -47.60 -11.83 -24.19
C ASP A 309 -47.55 -12.31 -22.75
N LEU A 310 -46.37 -12.48 -22.18
CA LEU A 310 -46.15 -12.78 -20.75
C LEU A 310 -46.67 -11.64 -19.86
N GLU A 311 -46.39 -10.40 -20.19
CA GLU A 311 -46.85 -9.22 -19.46
C GLU A 311 -48.39 -9.14 -19.46
N LYS A 312 -49.02 -9.36 -20.63
CA LYS A 312 -50.49 -9.42 -20.73
C LYS A 312 -51.11 -10.53 -19.87
N LYS A 313 -50.51 -11.72 -19.89
CA LYS A 313 -50.95 -12.84 -19.02
C LYS A 313 -50.83 -12.50 -17.55
N ALA A 314 -49.66 -11.95 -17.14
CA ALA A 314 -49.43 -11.52 -15.75
C ALA A 314 -50.45 -10.45 -15.33
N THR A 315 -50.68 -9.44 -16.16
CA THR A 315 -51.67 -8.37 -15.90
C THR A 315 -53.11 -8.94 -15.75
N THR A 316 -53.46 -9.91 -16.58
CA THR A 316 -54.76 -10.56 -16.51
C THR A 316 -54.95 -11.36 -15.22
N GLU A 317 -53.90 -12.08 -14.81
CA GLU A 317 -53.90 -12.87 -13.58
C GLU A 317 -53.95 -11.99 -12.33
N VAL A 318 -53.21 -10.89 -12.30
CA VAL A 318 -53.30 -9.90 -11.20
C VAL A 318 -54.71 -9.29 -11.09
N ARG A 319 -55.34 -9.00 -12.22
CA ARG A 319 -56.74 -8.51 -12.22
C ARG A 319 -57.71 -9.58 -11.70
N ARG A 320 -57.49 -10.85 -12.07
CA ARG A 320 -58.31 -11.97 -11.55
C ARG A 320 -58.20 -12.09 -10.05
N LEU A 321 -56.97 -12.13 -9.52
CA LEU A 321 -56.71 -12.21 -8.09
C LEU A 321 -57.30 -11.03 -7.31
N LYS A 322 -57.15 -9.79 -7.80
CA LYS A 322 -57.78 -8.61 -7.20
C LYS A 322 -59.32 -8.72 -7.14
N ASN A 323 -59.95 -9.27 -8.19
CA ASN A 323 -61.39 -9.45 -8.22
C ASN A 323 -61.88 -10.61 -7.30
N GLU A 324 -61.03 -11.60 -7.04
CA GLU A 324 -61.28 -12.67 -6.08
C GLU A 324 -61.17 -12.16 -4.64
N GLU A 325 -60.15 -11.37 -4.30
CA GLU A 325 -59.99 -10.72 -2.99
C GLU A 325 -61.17 -9.76 -2.64
N THR A 326 -61.69 -9.05 -3.64
CA THR A 326 -62.87 -8.15 -3.43
C THR A 326 -64.15 -8.88 -3.24
N LYS A 327 -64.24 -10.17 -3.57
CA LYS A 327 -65.48 -11.01 -3.35
C LYS A 327 -65.51 -11.75 -2.01
N GLU A 328 -64.37 -11.85 -1.32
CA GLU A 328 -64.22 -12.54 -0.03
C GLU A 328 -64.38 -11.63 1.20
N VAL A 329 -64.76 -10.35 1.05
CA VAL A 329 -65.17 -9.52 2.20
C VAL A 329 -66.64 -9.74 2.48
N PRO A 330 -67.07 -10.53 3.49
CA PRO A 330 -68.48 -10.65 3.89
C PRO A 330 -68.89 -9.31 4.47
N ASP A 331 -70.09 -8.86 4.00
CA ASP A 331 -70.84 -7.72 4.57
C ASP A 331 -71.26 -8.09 5.99
N GLY A 332 -70.42 -7.86 6.96
CA GLY A 332 -70.59 -8.21 8.37
C GLY A 332 -70.89 -6.95 9.20
N ASP A 333 -72.16 -6.86 9.58
CA ASP A 333 -72.68 -6.12 10.75
C ASP A 333 -72.65 -4.59 10.72
N LYS A 334 -73.68 -4.02 10.13
CA LYS A 334 -74.28 -2.75 10.60
C LYS A 334 -75.12 -2.99 11.89
N LYS A 335 -74.52 -2.71 13.05
CA LYS A 335 -75.25 -2.51 14.30
C LYS A 335 -76.01 -1.18 14.23
N PRO A 336 -77.34 -1.15 14.64
CA PRO A 336 -78.07 0.08 14.73
C PRO A 336 -77.53 0.96 15.86
N GLN A 337 -77.34 2.23 15.57
CA GLN A 337 -77.09 3.26 16.58
C GLN A 337 -78.44 3.55 17.32
N GLU A 338 -78.45 3.31 18.61
CA GLU A 338 -79.44 3.85 19.53
C GLU A 338 -79.19 5.33 19.79
N GLU A 339 -80.19 6.18 19.57
CA GLU A 339 -80.19 7.59 19.98
C GLU A 339 -80.36 7.70 21.51
N PRO A 340 -79.61 8.62 22.17
CA PRO A 340 -79.83 8.90 23.58
C PRO A 340 -81.03 9.92 23.75
N LYS A 341 -81.87 9.60 24.71
CA LYS A 341 -82.78 10.57 25.31
C LYS A 341 -82.07 11.49 26.27
#